data_405265560ec875317345152413691ac3
#
_entry.id   405265560ec875317345152413691ac3
#
_cell.length_a   1.000
_cell.length_b   1.000
_cell.length_c   1.000
_cell.angle_alpha   90.00
_cell.angle_beta   90.00
_cell.angle_gamma   90.00
#
_symmetry.space_group_name_H-M   'P 1'
#
loop_
_entity.id
_entity.type
_entity.pdbx_description
1 polymer ?
#
loop_
_entity_poly.entity_id
_entity_poly.type
_entity_poly.pdbx_seq_one_letter_code
_entity_poly.pdbx_strand_id
1 'polypeptide(L)'
;MKQIIYAMQFKGKAGPGASPNVMKASTSAPSTTLTTVIGAEGVQGKLEPAPGGKAEFESEVTITGETSFLEKGSIRFGDRSRLQFSTVEHGYLGDSADPKLKSGAVMWRIIGGEGQFAGATGYITSNFTLSDTGEVTDHHFGVIFVK
;
A
#
# COMPACT_ATOMS: atom_id res chain seq x y z
N MET A 1 -16.71 -13.84 -12.88
CA MET A 1 -15.81 -13.15 -11.97
C MET A 1 -14.62 -12.60 -12.75
N LYS A 2 -14.30 -11.35 -12.53
CA LYS A 2 -13.21 -10.66 -13.22
C LYS A 2 -12.04 -10.46 -12.23
N GLN A 3 -10.82 -10.61 -12.72
CA GLN A 3 -9.61 -10.37 -11.94
C GLN A 3 -8.96 -9.05 -12.36
N ILE A 4 -8.64 -8.22 -11.37
CA ILE A 4 -7.88 -7.00 -11.58
C ILE A 4 -6.54 -7.17 -10.85
N ILE A 5 -5.45 -6.96 -11.59
CA ILE A 5 -4.10 -7.01 -11.03
C ILE A 5 -3.50 -5.61 -11.18
N TYR A 6 -2.97 -5.06 -10.09
CA TYR A 6 -2.34 -3.76 -10.16
C TYR A 6 -1.03 -3.72 -9.36
N ALA A 7 -0.14 -2.83 -9.79
CA ALA A 7 1.07 -2.46 -9.06
C ALA A 7 1.20 -0.94 -9.10
N MET A 8 1.35 -0.31 -7.92
CA MET A 8 1.45 1.15 -7.82
C MET A 8 2.42 1.54 -6.72
N GLN A 9 3.09 2.68 -6.90
CA GLN A 9 3.90 3.29 -5.87
C GLN A 9 3.15 4.45 -5.24
N PHE A 10 2.86 4.33 -3.95
CA PHE A 10 2.21 5.36 -3.16
C PHE A 10 3.24 6.14 -2.37
N LYS A 11 3.11 7.46 -2.34
CA LYS A 11 3.95 8.35 -1.55
C LYS A 11 3.11 9.30 -0.73
N GLY A 12 3.58 9.60 0.46
CA GLY A 12 2.92 10.53 1.36
C GLY A 12 3.52 10.50 2.74
N LYS A 13 2.69 10.62 3.76
CA LYS A 13 3.16 10.76 5.13
C LYS A 13 2.39 9.87 6.10
N ALA A 14 3.10 9.47 7.15
CA ALA A 14 2.52 8.90 8.34
C ALA A 14 2.84 9.80 9.54
N GLY A 15 1.91 9.91 10.46
CA GLY A 15 2.06 10.74 11.64
C GLY A 15 1.20 10.24 12.80
N PRO A 16 1.17 11.02 13.90
CA PRO A 16 0.41 10.64 15.10
C PRO A 16 -1.07 10.47 14.80
N GLY A 17 -1.67 9.44 15.40
CA GLY A 17 -3.12 9.21 15.39
C GLY A 17 -3.78 9.67 16.68
N ALA A 18 -4.93 9.04 17.00
CA ALA A 18 -5.76 9.43 18.14
C ALA A 18 -5.18 9.05 19.51
N SER A 19 -4.21 8.14 19.54
CA SER A 19 -3.58 7.69 20.78
C SER A 19 -2.11 7.32 20.54
N PRO A 20 -1.29 7.11 21.62
CA PRO A 20 0.17 6.94 21.46
C PRO A 20 0.60 5.78 20.58
N ASN A 21 -0.17 4.68 20.54
CA ASN A 21 0.16 3.50 19.75
C ASN A 21 -0.50 3.50 18.37
N VAL A 22 -1.16 4.59 17.99
CA VAL A 22 -1.90 4.68 16.75
C VAL A 22 -1.28 5.76 15.87
N MET A 23 -1.05 5.40 14.63
CA MET A 23 -0.57 6.31 13.58
C MET A 23 -1.61 6.40 12.47
N LYS A 24 -1.57 7.49 11.73
CA LYS A 24 -2.35 7.67 10.51
C LYS A 24 -1.40 7.80 9.33
N ALA A 25 -1.70 7.10 8.25
CA ALA A 25 -0.98 7.20 7.00
C ALA A 25 -1.91 7.75 5.90
N SER A 26 -1.38 8.67 5.10
CA SER A 26 -2.07 9.25 3.96
C SER A 26 -1.08 9.34 2.80
N THR A 27 -1.37 8.59 1.75
CA THR A 27 -0.49 8.51 0.58
C THR A 27 -1.31 8.56 -0.70
N SER A 28 -0.64 8.81 -1.81
CA SER A 28 -1.27 8.81 -3.13
C SER A 28 -0.34 8.26 -4.18
N ALA A 29 -0.91 7.79 -5.28
CA ALA A 29 -0.16 7.26 -6.40
C ALA A 29 -0.80 7.71 -7.71
N PRO A 30 0.00 8.22 -8.67
CA PRO A 30 -0.49 8.40 -10.03
C PRO A 30 -0.61 7.04 -10.74
N SER A 31 -1.32 7.00 -11.84
CA SER A 31 -1.28 5.85 -12.73
C SER A 31 0.14 5.62 -13.22
N THR A 32 0.61 4.37 -13.17
CA THR A 32 1.98 4.01 -13.49
C THR A 32 2.05 2.70 -14.25
N THR A 33 3.17 2.50 -14.96
CA THR A 33 3.59 1.20 -15.45
C THR A 33 4.84 0.76 -14.69
N LEU A 34 4.93 -0.51 -14.37
CA LEU A 34 6.11 -1.12 -13.78
C LEU A 34 6.67 -2.14 -14.78
N THR A 35 7.90 -1.92 -15.23
CA THR A 35 8.58 -2.81 -16.16
C THR A 35 9.76 -3.46 -15.47
N THR A 36 9.87 -4.78 -15.62
CA THR A 36 11.03 -5.54 -15.14
C THR A 36 11.73 -6.14 -16.35
N VAL A 37 13.02 -5.87 -16.47
CA VAL A 37 13.85 -6.39 -17.57
C VAL A 37 14.98 -7.20 -16.96
N ILE A 38 15.21 -8.39 -17.53
CA ILE A 38 16.34 -9.25 -17.16
C ILE A 38 17.27 -9.27 -18.34
N GLY A 39 18.44 -8.68 -18.17
CA GLY A 39 19.45 -8.54 -19.21
C GLY A 39 20.84 -8.98 -18.75
N ALA A 40 21.84 -8.68 -19.57
CA ALA A 40 23.23 -9.05 -19.29
C ALA A 40 23.76 -8.43 -18.01
N GLU A 41 23.20 -7.29 -17.58
CA GLU A 41 23.60 -6.58 -16.37
C GLU A 41 22.74 -6.91 -15.15
N GLY A 42 21.86 -7.91 -15.26
CA GLY A 42 20.99 -8.36 -14.18
C GLY A 42 19.55 -7.87 -14.33
N VAL A 43 18.88 -7.70 -13.19
CA VAL A 43 17.48 -7.30 -13.13
C VAL A 43 17.37 -5.79 -12.97
N GLN A 44 16.57 -5.18 -13.82
CA GLN A 44 16.29 -3.75 -13.76
C GLN A 44 14.79 -3.53 -13.68
N GLY A 45 14.35 -2.76 -12.67
CA GLY A 45 12.97 -2.34 -12.52
C GLY A 45 12.82 -0.86 -12.86
N LYS A 46 11.72 -0.52 -13.54
CA LYS A 46 11.44 0.86 -13.91
C LYS A 46 9.97 1.17 -13.71
N LEU A 47 9.71 2.27 -12.99
CA LEU A 47 8.38 2.78 -12.74
C LEU A 47 8.22 4.07 -13.54
N GLU A 48 7.20 4.13 -14.41
CA GLU A 48 6.95 5.29 -15.26
C GLU A 48 5.52 5.78 -15.12
N PRO A 49 5.28 7.11 -15.20
CA PRO A 49 3.93 7.64 -15.28
C PRO A 49 3.18 7.09 -16.48
N ALA A 50 1.90 6.81 -16.30
CA ALA A 50 0.97 6.42 -17.36
C ALA A 50 -0.20 7.41 -17.39
N PRO A 51 -0.84 7.63 -18.56
CA PRO A 51 -2.06 8.42 -18.60
C PRO A 51 -3.15 7.79 -17.73
N GLY A 52 -3.86 8.61 -16.95
CA GLY A 52 -4.95 8.12 -16.12
C GLY A 52 -5.12 8.92 -14.84
N GLY A 53 -6.02 8.47 -14.00
CA GLY A 53 -6.31 9.06 -12.70
C GLY A 53 -5.31 8.63 -11.64
N LYS A 54 -5.57 9.05 -10.42
CA LYS A 54 -4.74 8.74 -9.26
C LYS A 54 -5.50 7.89 -8.25
N ALA A 55 -4.75 7.22 -7.39
CA ALA A 55 -5.27 6.53 -6.22
C ALA A 55 -4.89 7.30 -4.96
N GLU A 56 -5.78 7.27 -3.96
CA GLU A 56 -5.56 7.86 -2.65
C GLU A 56 -5.76 6.80 -1.57
N PHE A 57 -4.82 6.74 -0.65
CA PHE A 57 -4.76 5.75 0.41
C PHE A 57 -4.83 6.44 1.75
N GLU A 58 -5.66 5.93 2.65
CA GLU A 58 -5.71 6.37 4.04
C GLU A 58 -5.82 5.16 4.95
N SER A 59 -5.06 5.17 6.03
CA SER A 59 -5.10 4.08 7.00
C SER A 59 -4.89 4.55 8.42
N GLU A 60 -5.31 3.68 9.34
CA GLU A 60 -4.98 3.75 10.75
C GLU A 60 -4.11 2.54 11.08
N VAL A 61 -2.95 2.81 11.66
CA VAL A 61 -1.96 1.80 12.04
C VAL A 61 -1.89 1.72 13.55
N THR A 62 -2.10 0.53 14.10
CA THR A 62 -1.97 0.28 15.54
C THR A 62 -0.72 -0.54 15.78
N ILE A 63 0.24 0.02 16.51
CA ILE A 63 1.48 -0.67 16.88
C ILE A 63 1.15 -1.68 17.98
N THR A 64 1.47 -2.95 17.75
CA THR A 64 1.12 -4.05 18.65
C THR A 64 2.34 -4.69 19.29
N GLY A 65 3.54 -4.36 18.86
CA GLY A 65 4.77 -4.90 19.42
C GLY A 65 5.96 -4.11 18.90
N GLU A 66 7.15 -4.59 19.20
CA GLU A 66 8.39 -3.91 18.80
C GLU A 66 8.52 -3.78 17.28
N THR A 67 8.07 -4.80 16.55
CA THR A 67 8.14 -4.85 15.09
C THR A 67 6.80 -5.20 14.42
N SER A 68 5.71 -5.24 15.17
CA SER A 68 4.41 -5.67 14.66
C SER A 68 3.37 -4.56 14.70
N PHE A 69 2.45 -4.59 13.75
CA PHE A 69 1.34 -3.64 13.70
C PHE A 69 0.11 -4.26 13.03
N LEU A 70 -1.03 -3.64 13.28
CA LEU A 70 -2.29 -3.88 12.57
C LEU A 70 -2.65 -2.61 11.80
N GLU A 71 -3.22 -2.78 10.63
CA GLU A 71 -3.61 -1.65 9.79
C GLU A 71 -4.95 -1.90 9.13
N LYS A 72 -5.79 -0.89 9.13
CA LYS A 72 -7.06 -0.89 8.42
C LYS A 72 -7.23 0.44 7.72
N GLY A 73 -7.90 0.43 6.59
CA GLY A 73 -8.09 1.65 5.84
C GLY A 73 -8.83 1.45 4.54
N SER A 74 -8.64 2.39 3.64
CA SER A 74 -9.28 2.39 2.33
C SER A 74 -8.36 2.93 1.25
N ILE A 75 -8.62 2.49 0.03
CA ILE A 75 -7.96 3.01 -1.17
C ILE A 75 -9.06 3.43 -2.14
N ARG A 76 -8.97 4.68 -2.60
CA ARG A 76 -9.87 5.21 -3.62
C ARG A 76 -9.11 5.29 -4.94
N PHE A 77 -9.64 4.62 -5.95
CA PHE A 77 -9.09 4.62 -7.31
C PHE A 77 -9.95 5.52 -8.19
N GLY A 78 -9.44 6.74 -8.47
CA GLY A 78 -10.23 7.75 -9.15
C GLY A 78 -11.36 8.27 -8.25
N ASP A 79 -12.49 8.66 -8.87
CA ASP A 79 -13.57 9.35 -8.15
C ASP A 79 -14.69 8.43 -7.65
N ARG A 80 -14.77 7.19 -8.17
CA ARG A 80 -15.98 6.36 -7.98
C ARG A 80 -15.73 4.98 -7.41
N SER A 81 -14.50 4.55 -7.31
CA SER A 81 -14.17 3.18 -6.92
C SER A 81 -13.28 3.20 -5.68
N ARG A 82 -13.77 2.57 -4.62
CA ARG A 82 -13.09 2.54 -3.33
C ARG A 82 -13.13 1.12 -2.80
N LEU A 83 -12.05 0.68 -2.20
CA LEU A 83 -12.03 -0.56 -1.44
C LEU A 83 -11.60 -0.31 -0.01
N GLN A 84 -11.99 -1.22 0.86
CA GLN A 84 -11.63 -1.23 2.27
C GLN A 84 -10.85 -2.51 2.57
N PHE A 85 -9.90 -2.39 3.47
CA PHE A 85 -9.00 -3.49 3.79
C PHE A 85 -8.69 -3.56 5.28
N SER A 86 -8.25 -4.73 5.72
CA SER A 86 -7.66 -4.93 7.03
C SER A 86 -6.51 -5.94 6.95
N THR A 87 -5.60 -5.86 7.90
CA THR A 87 -4.40 -6.70 7.95
C THR A 87 -4.76 -8.18 8.10
N VAL A 88 -4.05 -9.03 7.35
CA VAL A 88 -4.02 -10.46 7.58
C VAL A 88 -2.92 -10.75 8.60
N GLU A 89 -3.31 -11.29 9.75
CA GLU A 89 -2.43 -11.54 10.91
C GLU A 89 -1.84 -10.24 11.45
N HIS A 90 -0.64 -9.85 11.02
CA HIS A 90 0.00 -8.59 11.42
C HIS A 90 1.00 -8.15 10.35
N GLY A 91 1.32 -6.85 10.35
CA GLY A 91 2.39 -6.30 9.55
C GLY A 91 3.72 -6.30 10.29
N TYR A 92 4.78 -6.10 9.55
CA TYR A 92 6.14 -5.98 10.06
C TYR A 92 6.71 -4.60 9.77
N LEU A 93 7.33 -3.98 10.77
CA LEU A 93 8.07 -2.73 10.63
C LEU A 93 9.35 -2.83 11.44
N GLY A 94 10.50 -2.69 10.80
CA GLY A 94 11.79 -2.82 11.46
C GLY A 94 12.87 -1.98 10.79
N ASP A 95 14.11 -2.20 11.19
CA ASP A 95 15.25 -1.49 10.63
C ASP A 95 15.51 -1.94 9.18
N SER A 96 15.99 -1.02 8.37
CA SER A 96 16.39 -1.33 7.00
C SER A 96 17.91 -1.25 6.86
N ALA A 97 18.42 -1.64 5.69
CA ALA A 97 19.83 -1.48 5.36
C ALA A 97 20.26 -0.02 5.30
N ASP A 98 19.33 0.88 5.03
CA ASP A 98 19.56 2.32 5.10
C ASP A 98 19.22 2.81 6.52
N PRO A 99 20.19 3.32 7.29
CA PRO A 99 19.94 3.75 8.67
C PRO A 99 18.96 4.93 8.80
N LYS A 100 18.67 5.63 7.72
CA LYS A 100 17.70 6.74 7.71
C LYS A 100 16.27 6.27 7.55
N LEU A 101 16.07 4.98 7.23
CA LEU A 101 14.76 4.43 6.90
C LEU A 101 14.46 3.23 7.78
N LYS A 102 13.21 3.09 8.15
CA LYS A 102 12.63 1.81 8.53
C LYS A 102 11.99 1.19 7.29
N SER A 103 11.90 -0.13 7.27
CA SER A 103 11.21 -0.84 6.20
C SER A 103 10.24 -1.85 6.77
N GLY A 104 9.22 -2.16 6.00
CA GLY A 104 8.23 -3.11 6.44
C GLY A 104 7.44 -3.70 5.29
N ALA A 105 6.58 -4.62 5.66
CA ALA A 105 5.68 -5.28 4.74
C ALA A 105 4.41 -5.70 5.47
N VAL A 106 3.31 -5.74 4.72
CA VAL A 106 2.03 -6.15 5.25
C VAL A 106 1.19 -6.73 4.12
N MET A 107 0.32 -7.66 4.45
CA MET A 107 -0.70 -8.16 3.54
C MET A 107 -2.07 -7.76 4.08
N TRP A 108 -2.89 -7.17 3.21
CA TRP A 108 -4.25 -6.78 3.53
C TRP A 108 -5.26 -7.67 2.81
N ARG A 109 -6.33 -8.02 3.53
CA ARG A 109 -7.52 -8.64 2.94
C ARG A 109 -8.51 -7.53 2.59
N ILE A 110 -9.09 -7.61 1.39
CA ILE A 110 -10.16 -6.72 0.97
C ILE A 110 -11.44 -7.16 1.71
N ILE A 111 -12.06 -6.24 2.45
CA ILE A 111 -13.23 -6.50 3.29
C ILE A 111 -14.49 -5.82 2.79
N GLY A 112 -14.40 -5.05 1.71
CA GLY A 112 -15.54 -4.37 1.12
C GLY A 112 -15.11 -3.38 0.06
N GLY A 113 -16.08 -2.77 -0.59
CA GLY A 113 -15.80 -1.78 -1.60
C GLY A 113 -17.06 -1.14 -2.19
N GLU A 114 -16.82 -0.13 -2.99
CA GLU A 114 -17.86 0.65 -3.67
C GLU A 114 -17.47 0.83 -5.15
N GLY A 115 -18.47 1.16 -5.97
CA GLY A 115 -18.24 1.33 -7.40
C GLY A 115 -17.79 0.02 -8.04
N GLN A 116 -16.70 0.05 -8.77
CA GLN A 116 -16.12 -1.15 -9.40
C GLN A 116 -15.82 -2.26 -8.39
N PHE A 117 -15.56 -1.90 -7.14
CA PHE A 117 -15.16 -2.84 -6.10
C PHE A 117 -16.29 -3.28 -5.17
N ALA A 118 -17.54 -3.01 -5.53
CA ALA A 118 -18.68 -3.53 -4.77
C ALA A 118 -18.61 -5.05 -4.72
N GLY A 119 -18.57 -5.62 -3.50
CA GLY A 119 -18.44 -7.07 -3.30
C GLY A 119 -17.07 -7.65 -3.66
N ALA A 120 -16.05 -6.81 -3.82
CA ALA A 120 -14.71 -7.27 -4.16
C ALA A 120 -14.09 -8.09 -3.04
N THR A 121 -13.27 -9.07 -3.44
CA THR A 121 -12.44 -9.90 -2.56
C THR A 121 -11.01 -9.93 -3.08
N GLY A 122 -10.08 -10.40 -2.29
CA GLY A 122 -8.70 -10.54 -2.70
C GLY A 122 -7.73 -10.00 -1.67
N TYR A 123 -6.48 -9.88 -2.09
CA TYR A 123 -5.38 -9.45 -1.23
C TYR A 123 -4.52 -8.41 -1.91
N ILE A 124 -3.97 -7.53 -1.08
CA ILE A 124 -2.98 -6.55 -1.50
C ILE A 124 -1.77 -6.72 -0.60
N THR A 125 -0.58 -6.81 -1.20
CA THR A 125 0.67 -6.78 -0.45
C THR A 125 1.31 -5.41 -0.57
N SER A 126 1.96 -4.99 0.50
CA SER A 126 2.62 -3.70 0.63
C SER A 126 4.05 -3.92 1.09
N ASN A 127 4.98 -3.29 0.41
CA ASN A 127 6.37 -3.16 0.83
C ASN A 127 6.67 -1.68 0.93
N PHE A 128 7.06 -1.21 2.12
CA PHE A 128 7.19 0.23 2.32
C PHE A 128 8.46 0.60 3.08
N THR A 129 8.85 1.86 2.92
CA THR A 129 9.85 2.51 3.74
C THR A 129 9.22 3.69 4.46
N LEU A 130 9.74 3.98 5.64
CA LEU A 130 9.31 5.08 6.48
C LEU A 130 10.56 5.84 6.95
N SER A 131 10.62 7.14 6.65
CA SER A 131 11.71 7.99 7.11
C SER A 131 11.47 8.46 8.56
N ASP A 132 12.49 9.00 9.18
CA ASP A 132 12.42 9.59 10.51
C ASP A 132 11.55 10.86 10.56
N THR A 133 11.29 11.48 9.40
CA THR A 133 10.38 12.63 9.27
C THR A 133 8.96 12.24 8.87
N GLY A 134 8.65 10.94 8.82
CA GLY A 134 7.31 10.43 8.52
C GLY A 134 7.01 10.27 7.05
N GLU A 135 7.99 10.36 6.16
CA GLU A 135 7.78 10.15 4.74
C GLU A 135 7.65 8.67 4.41
N VAL A 136 6.60 8.32 3.68
CA VAL A 136 6.27 6.95 3.30
C VAL A 136 6.43 6.79 1.80
N THR A 137 7.13 5.74 1.40
CA THR A 137 7.12 5.22 0.02
C THR A 137 6.66 3.77 0.09
N ASP A 138 5.55 3.46 -0.56
CA ASP A 138 4.88 2.18 -0.40
C ASP A 138 4.57 1.58 -1.77
N HIS A 139 5.02 0.35 -1.99
CA HIS A 139 4.78 -0.40 -3.22
C HIS A 139 3.67 -1.40 -2.97
N HIS A 140 2.53 -1.18 -3.62
CA HIS A 140 1.39 -2.10 -3.57
C HIS A 140 1.39 -3.03 -4.77
N PHE A 141 1.07 -4.28 -4.50
CA PHE A 141 0.69 -5.25 -5.52
C PHE A 141 -0.63 -5.89 -5.10
N GLY A 142 -1.64 -5.75 -5.93
CA GLY A 142 -2.98 -6.23 -5.62
C GLY A 142 -3.49 -7.25 -6.62
N VAL A 143 -4.19 -8.25 -6.12
CA VAL A 143 -4.97 -9.21 -6.92
C VAL A 143 -6.40 -9.18 -6.39
N ILE A 144 -7.28 -8.59 -7.16
CA ILE A 144 -8.65 -8.27 -6.75
C ILE A 144 -9.62 -9.01 -7.63
N PHE A 145 -10.61 -9.65 -7.01
CA PHE A 145 -11.68 -10.32 -7.71
C PHE A 145 -12.97 -9.53 -7.58
N VAL A 146 -13.58 -9.18 -8.71
CA VAL A 146 -14.85 -8.45 -8.78
C VAL A 146 -15.85 -9.25 -9.59
N LYS A 147 -17.14 -9.04 -9.32
CA LYS A 147 -18.23 -9.72 -10.03
C LYS A 147 -18.47 -9.10 -11.40
#